data_db4a124d22b31c938f9c25122003e462
#
_entry.id   db4a124d22b31c938f9c25122003e462
#
_cell.length_a   1.000
_cell.length_b   1.000
_cell.length_c   1.000
_cell.angle_alpha   90.00
_cell.angle_beta   90.00
_cell.angle_gamma   90.00
#
_symmetry.space_group_name_H-M   'P 1'
#
loop_
_entity.id
_entity.type
_entity.pdbx_description
1 polymer ?
#
loop_
_entity_poly.entity_id
_entity_poly.type
_entity_poly.pdbx_seq_one_letter_code
_entity_poly.pdbx_strand_id
1 'polypeptide(L)'
;MGIGARYGLDSNPRHGASHVSLTTPYDPQNIFAQIIRGDAPCYKLYEDDDVLAFLDLFPQSYGHALVIPKRSAACNILDVDTDALCKVMAVVQKLARVIVEELQPDGVQVAQFNGAPAGQTVFHIHVHIVPRFSGEGLGIHAAGKADPAELEKLQARLVSKLAESEH
;
A
#
# COMPACT_ATOMS: atom_id res chain seq x y z
N MET A 1 -33.96 25.70 -35.41
CA MET A 1 -33.89 24.21 -35.52
C MET A 1 -32.93 23.76 -34.42
N GLY A 2 -33.49 23.22 -33.33
CA GLY A 2 -32.74 22.78 -32.19
C GLY A 2 -32.38 21.30 -32.28
N ILE A 3 -31.18 20.94 -31.93
CA ILE A 3 -30.79 19.54 -31.74
C ILE A 3 -30.42 19.38 -30.25
N GLY A 4 -31.40 18.96 -29.46
CA GLY A 4 -31.18 18.55 -28.09
C GLY A 4 -30.73 17.09 -28.05
N ALA A 5 -29.46 16.85 -27.75
CA ALA A 5 -28.98 15.52 -27.40
C ALA A 5 -29.35 15.24 -25.94
N ARG A 6 -30.31 14.35 -25.72
CA ARG A 6 -30.62 13.79 -24.39
C ARG A 6 -29.61 12.67 -24.11
N TYR A 7 -28.72 12.87 -23.15
CA TYR A 7 -28.00 11.75 -22.57
C TYR A 7 -28.94 11.01 -21.64
N GLY A 8 -29.43 9.87 -22.11
CA GLY A 8 -30.15 8.92 -21.28
C GLY A 8 -29.22 8.29 -20.29
N LEU A 9 -29.45 8.51 -19.00
CA LEU A 9 -28.83 7.75 -17.92
C LEU A 9 -29.51 6.39 -17.89
N ASP A 10 -28.92 5.40 -18.56
CA ASP A 10 -29.33 4.01 -18.42
C ASP A 10 -29.02 3.55 -16.99
N SER A 11 -30.08 3.29 -16.25
CA SER A 11 -30.07 2.61 -14.96
C SER A 11 -29.61 1.16 -15.15
N ASN A 12 -28.34 0.89 -14.90
CA ASN A 12 -27.79 -0.46 -14.91
C ASN A 12 -27.99 -1.10 -13.53
N PRO A 13 -28.89 -2.08 -13.35
CA PRO A 13 -29.02 -2.82 -12.11
C PRO A 13 -27.91 -3.87 -12.02
N ARG A 14 -26.78 -3.53 -11.45
CA ARG A 14 -25.76 -4.52 -11.07
C ARG A 14 -26.18 -5.16 -9.75
N HIS A 15 -26.94 -6.26 -9.83
CA HIS A 15 -27.29 -7.10 -8.69
C HIS A 15 -26.31 -8.28 -8.58
N GLY A 16 -25.79 -8.51 -7.38
CA GLY A 16 -25.35 -9.81 -6.94
C GLY A 16 -23.84 -10.09 -6.88
N ALA A 17 -23.09 -9.24 -6.23
CA ALA A 17 -21.92 -9.63 -5.44
C ALA A 17 -21.84 -8.61 -4.29
N SER A 18 -21.48 -9.01 -3.08
CA SER A 18 -21.20 -8.08 -1.99
C SER A 18 -19.97 -7.25 -2.38
N HIS A 19 -20.18 -6.22 -3.17
CA HIS A 19 -19.14 -5.26 -3.49
C HIS A 19 -18.79 -4.55 -2.19
N VAL A 20 -17.59 -4.84 -1.67
CA VAL A 20 -16.97 -4.00 -0.67
C VAL A 20 -16.88 -2.62 -1.29
N SER A 21 -17.78 -1.74 -0.87
CA SER A 21 -17.91 -0.40 -1.45
C SER A 21 -16.85 0.52 -0.88
N LEU A 22 -16.65 1.69 -1.50
CA LEU A 22 -15.78 2.75 -0.98
C LEU A 22 -16.19 3.23 0.42
N THR A 23 -17.44 2.95 0.84
CA THR A 23 -18.02 3.33 2.13
C THR A 23 -18.18 2.14 3.09
N THR A 24 -17.50 1.02 2.85
CA THR A 24 -17.52 -0.13 3.76
C THR A 24 -16.98 0.28 5.14
N PRO A 25 -17.67 -0.07 6.24
CA PRO A 25 -17.16 0.18 7.57
C PRO A 25 -15.78 -0.46 7.79
N TYR A 26 -14.92 0.23 8.52
CA TYR A 26 -13.61 -0.29 8.89
C TYR A 26 -13.74 -1.57 9.74
N ASP A 27 -13.04 -2.63 9.35
CA ASP A 27 -12.93 -3.86 10.12
C ASP A 27 -11.67 -3.81 11.01
N PRO A 28 -11.78 -3.73 12.34
CA PRO A 28 -10.63 -3.74 13.23
C PRO A 28 -9.90 -5.10 13.27
N GLN A 29 -10.43 -6.14 12.62
CA GLN A 29 -9.78 -7.44 12.48
C GLN A 29 -9.04 -7.62 11.16
N ASN A 30 -8.96 -6.57 10.31
CA ASN A 30 -8.13 -6.65 9.11
C ASN A 30 -6.66 -6.91 9.48
N ILE A 31 -5.90 -7.53 8.55
CA ILE A 31 -4.53 -7.97 8.84
C ILE A 31 -3.59 -6.82 9.25
N PHE A 32 -3.76 -5.62 8.69
CA PHE A 32 -2.91 -4.48 9.05
C PHE A 32 -3.20 -3.95 10.45
N ALA A 33 -4.47 -3.94 10.87
CA ALA A 33 -4.83 -3.64 12.25
C ALA A 33 -4.25 -4.68 13.23
N GLN A 34 -4.20 -5.95 12.86
CA GLN A 34 -3.55 -7.00 13.66
C GLN A 34 -2.04 -6.78 13.75
N ILE A 35 -1.37 -6.41 12.66
CA ILE A 35 0.06 -6.09 12.65
C ILE A 35 0.35 -4.89 13.57
N ILE A 36 -0.44 -3.83 13.50
CA ILE A 36 -0.29 -2.65 14.37
C ILE A 36 -0.39 -3.00 15.85
N ARG A 37 -1.29 -3.91 16.22
CA ARG A 37 -1.46 -4.37 17.62
C ARG A 37 -0.40 -5.40 18.06
N GLY A 38 0.40 -5.94 17.13
CA GLY A 38 1.35 -7.02 17.39
C GLY A 38 0.75 -8.43 17.40
N ASP A 39 -0.50 -8.58 16.96
CA ASP A 39 -1.20 -9.88 16.87
C ASP A 39 -0.75 -10.69 15.64
N ALA A 40 -0.14 -10.04 14.65
CA ALA A 40 0.41 -10.66 13.46
C ALA A 40 1.83 -10.14 13.18
N PRO A 41 2.76 -10.99 12.68
CA PRO A 41 4.12 -10.57 12.36
C PRO A 41 4.19 -9.79 11.05
N CYS A 42 5.22 -8.92 10.92
CA CYS A 42 5.59 -8.28 9.65
C CYS A 42 7.11 -8.09 9.58
N TYR A 43 7.64 -7.89 8.38
CA TYR A 43 9.04 -7.49 8.13
C TYR A 43 9.14 -5.97 8.19
N LYS A 44 9.19 -5.45 9.43
CA LYS A 44 9.15 -4.01 9.72
C LYS A 44 10.39 -3.31 9.19
N LEU A 45 10.18 -2.19 8.47
CA LEU A 45 11.24 -1.32 7.97
C LEU A 45 11.35 -0.04 8.79
N TYR A 46 10.22 0.55 9.17
CA TYR A 46 10.13 1.80 9.92
C TYR A 46 8.91 1.81 10.83
N GLU A 47 9.01 2.42 11.97
CA GLU A 47 7.88 2.67 12.86
C GLU A 47 8.12 3.91 13.72
N ASP A 48 7.11 4.77 13.78
CA ASP A 48 7.00 5.83 14.76
C ASP A 48 5.64 5.77 15.48
N ASP A 49 5.21 6.85 16.12
CA ASP A 49 3.93 6.92 16.82
C ASP A 49 2.73 6.87 15.89
N ASP A 50 2.87 7.34 14.65
CA ASP A 50 1.78 7.56 13.71
C ASP A 50 1.80 6.61 12.49
N VAL A 51 2.98 6.12 12.09
CA VAL A 51 3.18 5.39 10.83
C VAL A 51 3.94 4.09 11.05
N LEU A 52 3.57 3.05 10.30
CA LEU A 52 4.28 1.78 10.21
C LEU A 52 4.58 1.48 8.75
N ALA A 53 5.82 1.05 8.45
CA ALA A 53 6.21 0.58 7.12
C ALA A 53 6.85 -0.81 7.21
N PHE A 54 6.52 -1.70 6.26
CA PHE A 54 6.99 -3.08 6.24
C PHE A 54 7.04 -3.64 4.82
N LEU A 55 7.79 -4.73 4.60
CA LEU A 55 7.83 -5.42 3.31
C LEU A 55 6.54 -6.20 3.06
N ASP A 56 6.06 -6.15 1.82
CA ASP A 56 4.90 -6.95 1.40
C ASP A 56 5.28 -8.44 1.32
N LEU A 57 4.45 -9.30 1.92
CA LEU A 57 4.59 -10.76 1.85
C LEU A 57 4.27 -11.33 0.46
N PHE A 58 3.51 -10.59 -0.35
CA PHE A 58 3.08 -10.96 -1.70
C PHE A 58 3.55 -9.91 -2.72
N PRO A 59 4.86 -9.72 -2.85
CA PRO A 59 5.43 -8.58 -3.56
C PRO A 59 5.17 -8.64 -5.06
N GLN A 60 4.95 -7.48 -5.67
CA GLN A 60 4.90 -7.32 -7.13
C GLN A 60 6.30 -7.28 -7.75
N SER A 61 7.30 -6.92 -6.96
CA SER A 61 8.71 -6.89 -7.34
C SER A 61 9.58 -6.98 -6.08
N TYR A 62 10.86 -7.24 -6.25
CA TYR A 62 11.82 -7.24 -5.15
C TYR A 62 11.89 -5.86 -4.49
N GLY A 63 11.71 -5.81 -3.17
CA GLY A 63 11.70 -4.56 -2.41
C GLY A 63 10.34 -3.87 -2.31
N HIS A 64 9.24 -4.52 -2.73
CA HIS A 64 7.89 -3.99 -2.52
C HIS A 64 7.60 -3.76 -1.05
N ALA A 65 7.32 -2.51 -0.69
CA ALA A 65 7.02 -2.09 0.68
C ALA A 65 5.65 -1.43 0.78
N LEU A 66 5.07 -1.50 1.97
CA LEU A 66 3.79 -0.91 2.34
C LEU A 66 4.00 0.09 3.46
N VAL A 67 3.28 1.22 3.40
CA VAL A 67 3.27 2.25 4.45
C VAL A 67 1.84 2.51 4.87
N ILE A 68 1.57 2.40 6.18
CA ILE A 68 0.23 2.51 6.77
C ILE A 68 0.20 3.49 7.94
N PRO A 69 -0.93 4.22 8.18
CA PRO A 69 -1.12 4.96 9.41
C PRO A 69 -1.47 4.00 10.55
N LYS A 70 -0.93 4.26 11.76
CA LYS A 70 -1.20 3.43 12.95
C LYS A 70 -2.46 3.86 13.72
N ARG A 71 -2.79 5.15 13.67
CA ARG A 71 -3.87 5.74 14.48
C ARG A 71 -5.12 6.08 13.69
N SER A 72 -5.22 5.62 12.45
CA SER A 72 -6.38 5.86 11.59
C SER A 72 -7.15 4.56 11.36
N ALA A 73 -8.46 4.61 11.54
CA ALA A 73 -9.40 3.55 11.17
C ALA A 73 -9.99 3.79 9.76
N ALA A 74 -9.19 4.35 8.85
CA ALA A 74 -9.60 4.64 7.49
C ALA A 74 -9.38 3.44 6.55
N CYS A 75 -10.38 3.14 5.74
CA CYS A 75 -10.29 2.09 4.73
C CYS A 75 -9.49 2.55 3.51
N ASN A 76 -9.62 3.81 3.10
CA ASN A 76 -9.06 4.33 1.86
C ASN A 76 -8.81 5.85 1.94
N ILE A 77 -8.42 6.47 0.80
CA ILE A 77 -8.05 7.90 0.76
C ILE A 77 -9.24 8.84 1.00
N LEU A 78 -10.48 8.37 0.86
CA LEU A 78 -11.68 9.21 0.98
C LEU A 78 -12.08 9.43 2.44
N ASP A 79 -11.67 8.55 3.35
CA ASP A 79 -12.03 8.58 4.77
C ASP A 79 -10.83 8.79 5.71
N VAL A 80 -9.60 8.85 5.19
CA VAL A 80 -8.41 9.16 5.98
C VAL A 80 -8.33 10.64 6.32
N ASP A 81 -7.91 10.95 7.54
CA ASP A 81 -7.55 12.31 7.94
C ASP A 81 -6.33 12.82 7.17
N THR A 82 -6.39 14.10 6.74
CA THR A 82 -5.34 14.71 5.91
C THR A 82 -3.98 14.74 6.63
N ASP A 83 -3.96 14.97 7.94
CA ASP A 83 -2.70 15.01 8.70
C ASP A 83 -2.06 13.60 8.74
N ALA A 84 -2.88 12.57 8.99
CA ALA A 84 -2.43 11.18 8.92
C ALA A 84 -1.88 10.82 7.51
N LEU A 85 -2.57 11.25 6.46
CA LEU A 85 -2.11 11.03 5.08
C LEU A 85 -0.79 11.74 4.80
N CYS A 86 -0.61 12.98 5.27
CA CYS A 86 0.66 13.71 5.13
C CYS A 86 1.82 12.99 5.83
N LYS A 87 1.61 12.45 7.03
CA LYS A 87 2.62 11.67 7.77
C LYS A 87 3.00 10.40 7.02
N VAL A 88 2.01 9.66 6.50
CA VAL A 88 2.25 8.48 5.66
C VAL A 88 3.09 8.84 4.44
N MET A 89 2.73 9.91 3.71
CA MET A 89 3.46 10.31 2.51
C MET A 89 4.88 10.79 2.77
N ALA A 90 5.15 11.40 3.93
CA ALA A 90 6.52 11.74 4.35
C ALA A 90 7.39 10.49 4.52
N VAL A 91 6.85 9.45 5.17
CA VAL A 91 7.54 8.15 5.31
C VAL A 91 7.68 7.43 3.97
N VAL A 92 6.67 7.50 3.10
CA VAL A 92 6.74 6.96 1.71
C VAL A 92 7.91 7.59 0.96
N GLN A 93 8.08 8.91 1.00
CA GLN A 93 9.18 9.59 0.34
C GLN A 93 10.54 9.17 0.91
N LYS A 94 10.67 9.12 2.25
CA LYS A 94 11.88 8.69 2.93
C LYS A 94 12.28 7.27 2.53
N LEU A 95 11.34 6.34 2.63
CA LEU A 95 11.58 4.93 2.34
C LEU A 95 11.84 4.69 0.84
N ALA A 96 11.16 5.40 -0.05
CA ALA A 96 11.41 5.30 -1.48
C ALA A 96 12.84 5.72 -1.85
N ARG A 97 13.39 6.77 -1.23
CA ARG A 97 14.80 7.17 -1.40
C ARG A 97 15.75 6.07 -0.97
N VAL A 98 15.54 5.51 0.21
CA VAL A 98 16.37 4.41 0.75
C VAL A 98 16.32 3.17 -0.14
N ILE A 99 15.13 2.80 -0.62
CA ILE A 99 14.94 1.68 -1.56
C ILE A 99 15.70 1.93 -2.86
N VAL A 100 15.63 3.15 -3.41
CA VAL A 100 16.35 3.51 -4.64
C VAL A 100 17.86 3.43 -4.43
N GLU A 101 18.36 3.98 -3.35
CA GLU A 101 19.80 3.96 -3.03
C GLU A 101 20.33 2.55 -2.80
N GLU A 102 19.56 1.69 -2.11
CA GLU A 102 20.00 0.34 -1.75
C GLU A 102 19.81 -0.69 -2.87
N LEU A 103 18.70 -0.62 -3.61
CA LEU A 103 18.35 -1.63 -4.60
C LEU A 103 18.64 -1.20 -6.04
N GLN A 104 18.85 0.09 -6.29
CA GLN A 104 19.13 0.67 -7.59
C GLN A 104 18.15 0.25 -8.71
N PRO A 105 16.83 0.34 -8.48
CA PRO A 105 15.85 0.06 -9.53
C PRO A 105 15.90 1.11 -10.63
N ASP A 106 15.41 0.77 -11.82
CA ASP A 106 15.28 1.71 -12.93
C ASP A 106 14.13 2.71 -12.76
N GLY A 107 13.20 2.41 -11.85
CA GLY A 107 12.09 3.28 -11.50
C GLY A 107 11.40 2.83 -10.20
N VAL A 108 10.54 3.69 -9.67
CA VAL A 108 9.71 3.39 -8.49
C VAL A 108 8.27 3.80 -8.76
N GLN A 109 7.37 2.87 -8.57
CA GLN A 109 5.93 3.15 -8.59
C GLN A 109 5.44 3.34 -7.16
N VAL A 110 4.77 4.46 -6.92
CA VAL A 110 4.01 4.72 -5.69
C VAL A 110 2.54 4.66 -6.04
N ALA A 111 1.78 3.81 -5.35
CA ALA A 111 0.37 3.58 -5.65
C ALA A 111 -0.47 3.44 -4.37
N GLN A 112 -1.72 3.87 -4.44
CA GLN A 112 -2.73 3.70 -3.42
C GLN A 112 -4.05 3.34 -4.10
N PHE A 113 -4.73 2.31 -3.62
CA PHE A 113 -5.93 1.77 -4.26
C PHE A 113 -7.15 1.96 -3.37
N ASN A 114 -8.30 2.31 -3.97
CA ASN A 114 -9.54 2.63 -3.28
C ASN A 114 -10.67 1.74 -3.77
N GLY A 115 -11.06 0.78 -2.96
CA GLY A 115 -12.08 -0.21 -3.27
C GLY A 115 -11.57 -1.41 -4.07
N ALA A 116 -12.24 -2.55 -3.93
CA ALA A 116 -11.85 -3.81 -4.56
C ALA A 116 -11.74 -3.74 -6.11
N PRO A 117 -12.64 -3.06 -6.83
CA PRO A 117 -12.53 -2.94 -8.28
C PRO A 117 -11.28 -2.16 -8.75
N ALA A 118 -10.71 -1.33 -7.88
CA ALA A 118 -9.46 -0.61 -8.15
C ALA A 118 -8.21 -1.37 -7.69
N GLY A 119 -8.36 -2.59 -7.14
CA GLY A 119 -7.25 -3.43 -6.70
C GLY A 119 -6.96 -3.40 -5.21
N GLN A 120 -7.79 -2.73 -4.38
CA GLN A 120 -7.63 -2.77 -2.93
C GLN A 120 -8.04 -4.14 -2.39
N THR A 121 -7.13 -4.80 -1.67
CA THR A 121 -7.35 -6.12 -1.09
C THR A 121 -7.49 -6.08 0.44
N VAL A 122 -6.84 -5.13 1.10
CA VAL A 122 -6.95 -4.91 2.55
C VAL A 122 -7.59 -3.54 2.79
N PHE A 123 -8.67 -3.51 3.59
CA PHE A 123 -9.45 -2.30 3.86
C PHE A 123 -8.95 -1.59 5.13
N HIS A 124 -7.68 -1.26 5.11
CA HIS A 124 -6.96 -0.29 5.90
C HIS A 124 -6.09 0.48 4.91
N ILE A 125 -6.16 1.80 4.90
CA ILE A 125 -5.43 2.61 3.92
C ILE A 125 -3.93 2.29 3.96
N HIS A 126 -3.35 2.06 2.80
CA HIS A 126 -1.93 1.78 2.64
C HIS A 126 -1.41 2.31 1.32
N VAL A 127 -0.15 2.72 1.32
CA VAL A 127 0.57 3.18 0.13
C VAL A 127 1.65 2.16 -0.21
N HIS A 128 1.65 1.71 -1.45
CA HIS A 128 2.63 0.81 -2.01
C HIS A 128 3.84 1.58 -2.53
N ILE A 129 5.04 1.06 -2.28
CA ILE A 129 6.29 1.47 -2.91
C ILE A 129 6.81 0.24 -3.66
N VAL A 130 6.78 0.28 -4.99
CA VAL A 130 7.10 -0.86 -5.85
C VAL A 130 8.30 -0.50 -6.72
N PRO A 131 9.51 -1.00 -6.41
CA PRO A 131 10.66 -0.86 -7.27
C PRO A 131 10.41 -1.52 -8.63
N ARG A 132 10.93 -0.94 -9.70
CA ARG A 132 10.77 -1.44 -11.06
C ARG A 132 12.13 -1.65 -11.70
N PHE A 133 12.37 -2.86 -12.22
CA PHE A 133 13.60 -3.23 -12.88
C PHE A 133 13.34 -3.47 -14.37
N SER A 134 14.22 -2.98 -15.24
CA SER A 134 14.09 -3.12 -16.69
C SER A 134 14.11 -4.60 -17.08
N GLY A 135 13.20 -4.98 -17.97
CA GLY A 135 13.05 -6.37 -18.39
C GLY A 135 12.15 -7.24 -17.50
N GLU A 136 11.79 -6.76 -16.31
CA GLU A 136 10.79 -7.42 -15.49
C GLU A 136 9.38 -6.93 -15.83
N GLY A 137 8.46 -7.86 -16.10
CA GLY A 137 7.05 -7.55 -16.27
C GLY A 137 6.43 -6.95 -15.01
N LEU A 138 5.26 -6.30 -15.14
CA LEU A 138 4.43 -5.98 -13.99
C LEU A 138 3.98 -7.31 -13.37
N GLY A 139 4.52 -7.66 -12.20
CA GLY A 139 4.03 -8.77 -11.40
C GLY A 139 2.54 -8.57 -11.10
N ILE A 140 1.78 -9.65 -11.15
CA ILE A 140 0.40 -9.64 -10.64
C ILE A 140 0.49 -9.49 -9.12
N HIS A 141 -0.23 -8.51 -8.55
CA HIS A 141 -0.30 -8.38 -7.10
C HIS A 141 -0.79 -9.69 -6.49
N ALA A 142 -0.09 -10.17 -5.45
CA ALA A 142 -0.37 -11.43 -4.78
C ALA A 142 -0.16 -12.72 -5.62
N ALA A 143 0.70 -12.71 -6.65
CA ALA A 143 0.98 -13.88 -7.47
C ALA A 143 1.73 -15.01 -6.73
N GLY A 144 2.38 -14.70 -5.60
CA GLY A 144 3.09 -15.68 -4.78
C GLY A 144 3.63 -15.06 -3.49
N LYS A 145 3.84 -15.90 -2.48
CA LYS A 145 4.45 -15.48 -1.22
C LYS A 145 5.97 -15.45 -1.41
N ALA A 146 6.61 -14.36 -0.95
CA ALA A 146 8.06 -14.24 -0.96
C ALA A 146 8.72 -15.25 0.00
N ASP A 147 9.97 -15.61 -0.30
CA ASP A 147 10.79 -16.44 0.60
C ASP A 147 11.09 -15.67 1.89
N PRO A 148 10.75 -16.22 3.07
CA PRO A 148 11.02 -15.58 4.35
C PRO A 148 12.49 -15.21 4.57
N ALA A 149 13.42 -16.06 4.15
CA ALA A 149 14.85 -15.81 4.31
C ALA A 149 15.33 -14.62 3.46
N GLU A 150 14.77 -14.45 2.27
CA GLU A 150 15.06 -13.28 1.43
C GLU A 150 14.44 -12.00 2.01
N LEU A 151 13.22 -12.07 2.57
CA LEU A 151 12.60 -10.93 3.25
C LEU A 151 13.40 -10.49 4.49
N GLU A 152 13.90 -11.43 5.29
CA GLU A 152 14.75 -11.12 6.46
C GLU A 152 16.04 -10.41 6.05
N LYS A 153 16.74 -10.92 5.03
CA LYS A 153 17.96 -10.29 4.51
C LYS A 153 17.69 -8.89 3.97
N LEU A 154 16.62 -8.73 3.19
CA LEU A 154 16.23 -7.45 2.61
C LEU A 154 15.84 -6.45 3.71
N GLN A 155 15.06 -6.88 4.70
CA GLN A 155 14.70 -6.09 5.87
C GLN A 155 15.94 -5.55 6.56
N ALA A 156 16.91 -6.40 6.88
CA ALA A 156 18.14 -6.01 7.57
C ALA A 156 18.93 -4.95 6.78
N ARG A 157 19.04 -5.10 5.46
CA ARG A 157 19.71 -4.13 4.58
C ARG A 157 19.01 -2.78 4.57
N LEU A 158 17.68 -2.76 4.36
CA LEU A 158 16.91 -1.52 4.29
C LEU A 158 16.84 -0.80 5.64
N VAL A 159 16.73 -1.53 6.74
CA VAL A 159 16.77 -0.95 8.10
C VAL A 159 18.13 -0.31 8.40
N SER A 160 19.24 -0.98 8.04
CA SER A 160 20.58 -0.42 8.18
C SER A 160 20.73 0.88 7.38
N LYS A 161 20.26 0.86 6.14
CA LYS A 161 20.32 2.04 5.25
C LYS A 161 19.47 3.20 5.74
N LEU A 162 18.29 2.92 6.30
CA LEU A 162 17.42 3.93 6.93
C LEU A 162 18.15 4.63 8.10
N ALA A 163 18.84 3.86 8.95
CA ALA A 163 19.57 4.41 10.09
C ALA A 163 20.73 5.32 9.64
N GLU A 164 21.41 5.00 8.53
CA GLU A 164 22.45 5.85 7.95
C GLU A 164 21.91 7.19 7.41
N SER A 165 20.68 7.19 6.90
CA SER A 165 20.06 8.38 6.29
C SER A 165 19.55 9.42 7.31
N GLU A 166 19.58 9.11 8.60
CA GLU A 166 19.18 10.01 9.70
C GLU A 166 20.33 10.83 10.29
N HIS A 167 21.55 10.63 9.79
CA HIS A 167 22.77 11.33 10.19
C HIS A 167 23.31 12.22 9.08
#